data_908738599a3f301a2f364785dea7aca1
#
_entry.id   908738599a3f301a2f364785dea7aca1
#
_cell.length_a   1.000
_cell.length_b   1.000
_cell.length_c   1.000
_cell.angle_alpha   90.00
_cell.angle_beta   90.00
_cell.angle_gamma   90.00
#
_symmetry.space_group_name_H-M   'P 1'
#
loop_
_entity.id
_entity.type
_entity.pdbx_description
1 polymer ?
#
loop_
_entity_poly.entity_id
_entity_poly.type
_entity_poly.pdbx_seq_one_letter_code
_entity_poly.pdbx_strand_id
1 'polypeptide(L)'
;MKAHLKGTILRIMKIKDLCVALLVLVIFSGCALITDEYQVNQKKAIAFLLEDLPMPDDIEIIKAPTFLLGTGEAISGRIISKSGYSPAENLIFYGNEASSTGWTLESSKVGEEVTLVFSKSGRFATIYITPRNTISGFFVGDIGSNIDITIVHPDAVGIQNPYSP
;
A
#
# COMPACT_ATOMS: atom_id res chain seq x y z
N MET A 1 35.20 59.43 3.19
CA MET A 1 35.46 57.98 3.49
C MET A 1 34.27 57.20 4.05
N LYS A 2 33.23 57.76 4.66
CA LYS A 2 32.08 57.03 5.26
C LYS A 2 31.00 56.56 4.28
N ALA A 3 30.89 57.16 3.08
CA ALA A 3 29.83 56.83 2.10
C ALA A 3 30.10 55.53 1.32
N HIS A 4 31.39 55.21 1.07
CA HIS A 4 31.76 54.00 0.32
C HIS A 4 31.53 52.70 1.10
N LEU A 5 31.67 52.75 2.43
CA LEU A 5 31.48 51.58 3.29
C LEU A 5 30.01 51.12 3.40
N LYS A 6 29.06 52.08 3.38
CA LYS A 6 27.61 51.75 3.42
C LYS A 6 27.14 51.01 2.18
N GLY A 7 27.62 51.38 1.00
CA GLY A 7 27.23 50.75 -0.27
C GLY A 7 27.69 49.28 -0.37
N THR A 8 28.89 48.98 0.17
CA THR A 8 29.45 47.62 0.14
C THR A 8 28.73 46.68 1.09
N ILE A 9 28.39 47.15 2.29
CA ILE A 9 27.66 46.35 3.29
C ILE A 9 26.24 46.02 2.78
N LEU A 10 25.55 46.96 2.15
CA LEU A 10 24.22 46.78 1.60
C LEU A 10 24.21 45.76 0.44
N ARG A 11 25.26 45.74 -0.38
CA ARG A 11 25.45 44.75 -1.46
C ARG A 11 25.71 43.35 -0.93
N ILE A 12 26.52 43.21 0.12
CA ILE A 12 26.81 41.91 0.73
C ILE A 12 25.59 41.32 1.42
N MET A 13 24.76 42.14 2.07
CA MET A 13 23.48 41.69 2.62
C MET A 13 22.53 41.12 1.54
N LYS A 14 22.39 41.84 0.43
CA LYS A 14 21.53 41.36 -0.69
C LYS A 14 22.03 40.04 -1.31
N ILE A 15 23.33 39.83 -1.39
CA ILE A 15 23.90 38.58 -1.92
C ILE A 15 23.67 37.41 -0.95
N LYS A 16 23.81 37.64 0.37
CA LYS A 16 23.53 36.62 1.38
C LYS A 16 22.03 36.21 1.38
N ASP A 17 21.13 37.18 1.28
CA ASP A 17 19.68 36.93 1.21
C ASP A 17 19.31 36.19 -0.06
N LEU A 18 19.93 36.50 -1.19
CA LEU A 18 19.76 35.80 -2.46
C LEU A 18 20.25 34.35 -2.39
N CYS A 19 21.43 34.11 -1.77
CA CYS A 19 21.96 32.76 -1.60
C CYS A 19 21.09 31.90 -0.67
N VAL A 20 20.55 32.47 0.41
CA VAL A 20 19.63 31.79 1.31
C VAL A 20 18.34 31.45 0.60
N ALA A 21 17.76 32.38 -0.17
CA ALA A 21 16.57 32.14 -0.97
C ALA A 21 16.78 31.03 -2.01
N LEU A 22 17.94 31.00 -2.67
CA LEU A 22 18.29 29.96 -3.66
C LEU A 22 18.48 28.59 -2.99
N LEU A 23 19.11 28.56 -1.81
CA LEU A 23 19.29 27.32 -1.03
C LEU A 23 17.96 26.73 -0.57
N VAL A 24 17.03 27.57 -0.11
CA VAL A 24 15.66 27.16 0.27
C VAL A 24 14.90 26.58 -0.93
N LEU A 25 15.02 27.22 -2.11
CA LEU A 25 14.39 26.73 -3.34
C LEU A 25 14.88 25.34 -3.76
N VAL A 26 16.18 25.06 -3.60
CA VAL A 26 16.77 23.75 -3.93
C VAL A 26 16.31 22.65 -2.97
N ILE A 27 16.12 22.99 -1.68
CA ILE A 27 15.64 22.03 -0.68
C ILE A 27 14.18 21.64 -0.93
N PHE A 28 13.33 22.58 -1.36
CA PHE A 28 11.93 22.31 -1.66
C PHE A 28 11.71 21.55 -2.97
N SER A 29 12.59 21.67 -3.95
CA SER A 29 12.48 20.97 -5.25
C SER A 29 12.87 19.48 -5.18
N GLY A 30 13.69 19.08 -4.22
CA GLY A 30 14.18 17.70 -4.11
C GLY A 30 13.15 16.70 -3.59
N CYS A 31 12.17 17.12 -2.81
CA CYS A 31 11.19 16.19 -2.22
C CYS A 31 10.08 15.74 -3.18
N ALA A 32 9.76 16.52 -4.21
CA ALA A 32 8.67 16.20 -5.13
C ALA A 32 9.02 15.08 -6.11
N LEU A 33 10.25 15.01 -6.57
CA LEU A 33 10.69 14.01 -7.56
C LEU A 33 10.78 12.59 -6.96
N ILE A 34 11.19 12.48 -5.68
CA ILE A 34 11.32 11.19 -5.00
C ILE A 34 9.95 10.57 -4.70
N THR A 35 8.94 11.40 -4.41
CA THR A 35 7.59 10.93 -4.11
C THR A 35 6.86 10.36 -5.31
N ASP A 36 7.06 10.91 -6.51
CA ASP A 36 6.35 10.45 -7.71
C ASP A 36 6.87 9.10 -8.20
N GLU A 37 8.18 8.88 -8.22
CA GLU A 37 8.77 7.60 -8.61
C GLU A 37 8.38 6.47 -7.63
N TYR A 38 8.40 6.74 -6.33
CA TYR A 38 7.97 5.79 -5.31
C TYR A 38 6.50 5.41 -5.49
N GLN A 39 5.61 6.36 -5.74
CA GLN A 39 4.19 6.12 -5.97
C GLN A 39 3.92 5.27 -7.22
N VAL A 40 4.65 5.52 -8.32
CA VAL A 40 4.53 4.75 -9.57
C VAL A 40 4.98 3.30 -9.34
N ASN A 41 6.11 3.10 -8.66
CA ASN A 41 6.64 1.76 -8.37
C ASN A 41 5.72 0.98 -7.42
N GLN A 42 5.15 1.64 -6.42
CA GLN A 42 4.19 1.03 -5.51
C GLN A 42 2.91 0.59 -6.25
N LYS A 43 2.36 1.40 -7.15
CA LYS A 43 1.19 1.02 -7.97
C LYS A 43 1.47 -0.18 -8.83
N LYS A 44 2.64 -0.25 -9.49
CA LYS A 44 3.04 -1.39 -10.32
C LYS A 44 3.17 -2.67 -9.49
N ALA A 45 3.79 -2.57 -8.32
CA ALA A 45 3.96 -3.71 -7.43
C ALA A 45 2.62 -4.22 -6.86
N ILE A 46 1.69 -3.32 -6.51
CA ILE A 46 0.33 -3.70 -6.11
C ILE A 46 -0.40 -4.39 -7.27
N ALA A 47 -0.32 -3.84 -8.48
CA ALA A 47 -0.93 -4.45 -9.65
C ALA A 47 -0.36 -5.85 -9.93
N PHE A 48 0.95 -6.03 -9.79
CA PHE A 48 1.59 -7.33 -9.94
C PHE A 48 1.18 -8.34 -8.85
N LEU A 49 1.11 -7.91 -7.57
CA LEU A 49 0.65 -8.78 -6.47
C LEU A 49 -0.78 -9.27 -6.67
N LEU A 50 -1.64 -8.40 -7.21
CA LEU A 50 -3.07 -8.67 -7.37
C LEU A 50 -3.42 -9.17 -8.78
N GLU A 51 -2.45 -9.34 -9.67
CA GLU A 51 -2.69 -9.63 -11.09
C GLU A 51 -3.64 -10.81 -11.30
N ASP A 52 -3.52 -11.81 -10.45
CA ASP A 52 -4.29 -13.05 -10.55
C ASP A 52 -5.18 -13.33 -9.32
N LEU A 53 -5.23 -12.43 -8.34
CA LEU A 53 -6.16 -12.51 -7.23
C LEU A 53 -7.43 -11.72 -7.60
N PRO A 54 -8.61 -12.34 -7.61
CA PRO A 54 -9.84 -11.62 -7.92
C PRO A 54 -10.11 -10.55 -6.87
N MET A 55 -10.54 -9.39 -7.32
CA MET A 55 -10.86 -8.25 -6.45
C MET A 55 -12.30 -7.82 -6.68
N PRO A 56 -13.07 -7.53 -5.62
CA PRO A 56 -14.39 -6.95 -5.76
C PRO A 56 -14.36 -5.64 -6.56
N ASP A 57 -15.37 -5.38 -7.37
CA ASP A 57 -15.43 -4.21 -8.26
C ASP A 57 -15.42 -2.86 -7.51
N ASP A 58 -15.91 -2.87 -6.26
CA ASP A 58 -16.05 -1.68 -5.42
C ASP A 58 -14.86 -1.42 -4.48
N ILE A 59 -13.78 -2.18 -4.65
CA ILE A 59 -12.65 -2.13 -3.71
C ILE A 59 -11.86 -0.83 -3.80
N GLU A 60 -11.63 -0.21 -2.66
CA GLU A 60 -10.77 0.96 -2.51
C GLU A 60 -9.50 0.61 -1.73
N ILE A 61 -8.33 0.70 -2.36
CA ILE A 61 -7.04 0.44 -1.71
C ILE A 61 -6.63 1.64 -0.87
N ILE A 62 -6.39 1.40 0.43
CA ILE A 62 -5.89 2.41 1.38
C ILE A 62 -4.37 2.44 1.27
N LYS A 63 -3.80 3.56 0.80
CA LYS A 63 -2.36 3.66 0.53
C LYS A 63 -1.47 3.56 1.78
N ALA A 64 -1.92 4.06 2.93
CA ALA A 64 -1.06 4.27 4.10
C ALA A 64 -0.51 2.99 4.75
N PRO A 65 -1.27 1.94 5.04
CA PRO A 65 -0.72 0.76 5.70
C PRO A 65 -0.19 -0.33 4.77
N THR A 66 -0.18 -0.09 3.46
CA THR A 66 0.32 -1.06 2.47
C THR A 66 1.84 -1.08 2.45
N PHE A 67 2.45 -2.25 2.57
CA PHE A 67 3.88 -2.44 2.39
C PHE A 67 4.17 -3.57 1.40
N LEU A 68 5.37 -3.52 0.81
CA LEU A 68 5.85 -4.49 -0.17
C LEU A 68 7.27 -4.93 0.18
N LEU A 69 7.56 -6.21 0.04
CA LEU A 69 8.87 -6.82 0.26
C LEU A 69 9.26 -7.67 -0.94
N GLY A 70 10.56 -7.73 -1.23
CA GLY A 70 11.08 -8.49 -2.35
C GLY A 70 11.06 -7.71 -3.67
N THR A 71 11.47 -8.37 -4.74
CA THR A 71 11.57 -7.80 -6.09
C THR A 71 11.24 -8.85 -7.16
N GLY A 72 10.79 -8.38 -8.32
CA GLY A 72 10.47 -9.27 -9.44
C GLY A 72 9.32 -10.23 -9.11
N GLU A 73 9.49 -11.50 -9.45
CA GLU A 73 8.47 -12.54 -9.25
C GLU A 73 8.32 -12.98 -7.79
N ALA A 74 9.37 -12.76 -6.97
CA ALA A 74 9.37 -13.10 -5.54
C ALA A 74 8.94 -11.88 -4.70
N ILE A 75 7.75 -11.36 -4.95
CA ILE A 75 7.20 -10.23 -4.21
C ILE A 75 6.24 -10.69 -3.12
N SER A 76 6.35 -10.11 -1.93
CA SER A 76 5.40 -10.26 -0.83
C SER A 76 4.91 -8.91 -0.36
N GLY A 77 3.69 -8.85 0.14
CA GLY A 77 3.17 -7.58 0.60
C GLY A 77 1.84 -7.70 1.32
N ARG A 78 1.46 -6.60 1.99
CA ARG A 78 0.19 -6.46 2.65
C ARG A 78 -0.55 -5.26 2.06
N ILE A 79 -1.78 -5.49 1.64
CA ILE A 79 -2.65 -4.50 1.03
C ILE A 79 -3.87 -4.37 1.92
N ILE A 80 -4.18 -3.14 2.33
CA ILE A 80 -5.38 -2.84 3.10
C ILE A 80 -6.32 -2.06 2.21
N SER A 81 -7.56 -2.50 2.18
CA SER A 81 -8.61 -1.95 1.34
C SER A 81 -9.94 -1.89 2.07
N LYS A 82 -10.87 -1.17 1.47
CA LYS A 82 -12.28 -1.09 1.89
C LYS A 82 -13.14 -1.62 0.77
N SER A 83 -14.25 -2.24 1.13
CA SER A 83 -15.33 -2.65 0.22
C SER A 83 -16.68 -2.20 0.80
N GLY A 84 -17.62 -1.83 -0.05
CA GLY A 84 -19.02 -1.58 0.31
C GLY A 84 -19.78 -2.86 0.60
N TYR A 85 -19.25 -4.01 0.21
CA TYR A 85 -19.84 -5.30 0.52
C TYR A 85 -19.62 -5.70 1.99
N SER A 86 -20.61 -6.38 2.56
CA SER A 86 -20.50 -6.98 3.89
C SER A 86 -19.45 -8.10 3.92
N PRO A 87 -18.96 -8.53 5.12
CA PRO A 87 -18.05 -9.67 5.22
C PRO A 87 -18.60 -10.95 4.58
N ALA A 88 -19.91 -11.18 4.66
CA ALA A 88 -20.56 -12.36 4.05
C ALA A 88 -20.56 -12.30 2.52
N GLU A 89 -20.82 -11.15 1.92
CA GLU A 89 -20.78 -10.97 0.47
C GLU A 89 -19.35 -11.13 -0.06
N ASN A 90 -18.36 -10.55 0.62
CA ASN A 90 -16.93 -10.73 0.28
C ASN A 90 -16.48 -12.19 0.45
N LEU A 91 -16.96 -12.92 1.47
CA LEU A 91 -16.71 -14.35 1.62
C LEU A 91 -17.22 -15.13 0.40
N ILE A 92 -18.45 -14.85 -0.04
CA ILE A 92 -19.05 -15.49 -1.21
C ILE A 92 -18.27 -15.15 -2.47
N PHE A 93 -17.89 -13.88 -2.64
CA PHE A 93 -17.07 -13.43 -3.76
C PHE A 93 -15.74 -14.20 -3.85
N TYR A 94 -14.94 -14.18 -2.81
CA TYR A 94 -13.64 -14.88 -2.83
C TYR A 94 -13.78 -16.40 -2.93
N GLY A 95 -14.81 -16.98 -2.30
CA GLY A 95 -15.09 -18.41 -2.38
C GLY A 95 -15.40 -18.88 -3.80
N ASN A 96 -16.05 -18.04 -4.60
CA ASN A 96 -16.43 -18.36 -5.98
C ASN A 96 -15.32 -18.01 -6.98
N GLU A 97 -14.75 -16.80 -6.86
CA GLU A 97 -13.88 -16.24 -7.90
C GLU A 97 -12.42 -16.69 -7.79
N ALA A 98 -11.90 -16.97 -6.58
CA ALA A 98 -10.51 -17.31 -6.43
C ALA A 98 -10.10 -18.59 -7.19
N SER A 99 -10.98 -19.59 -7.24
CA SER A 99 -10.72 -20.85 -7.95
C SER A 99 -10.64 -20.65 -9.47
N SER A 100 -11.38 -19.69 -10.04
CA SER A 100 -11.38 -19.38 -11.48
C SER A 100 -10.02 -18.87 -11.96
N THR A 101 -9.24 -18.25 -11.06
CA THR A 101 -7.90 -17.71 -11.33
C THR A 101 -6.78 -18.64 -10.87
N GLY A 102 -7.13 -19.86 -10.43
CA GLY A 102 -6.17 -20.90 -10.05
C GLY A 102 -5.69 -20.86 -8.60
N TRP A 103 -6.33 -20.08 -7.74
CA TRP A 103 -6.10 -20.12 -6.30
C TRP A 103 -6.88 -21.28 -5.66
N THR A 104 -6.23 -22.01 -4.78
CA THR A 104 -6.83 -23.11 -4.01
C THR A 104 -7.07 -22.64 -2.58
N LEU A 105 -8.30 -22.80 -2.08
CA LEU A 105 -8.63 -22.51 -0.69
C LEU A 105 -8.05 -23.59 0.23
N GLU A 106 -7.10 -23.23 1.07
CA GLU A 106 -6.42 -24.13 2.03
C GLU A 106 -7.13 -24.15 3.38
N SER A 107 -7.64 -22.99 3.82
CA SER A 107 -8.29 -22.85 5.11
C SER A 107 -9.26 -21.68 5.11
N SER A 108 -10.33 -21.83 5.89
CA SER A 108 -11.27 -20.75 6.16
C SER A 108 -11.72 -20.74 7.61
N LYS A 109 -11.84 -19.54 8.18
CA LYS A 109 -12.48 -19.30 9.48
C LYS A 109 -13.58 -18.29 9.26
N VAL A 110 -14.81 -18.65 9.60
CA VAL A 110 -15.99 -17.81 9.40
C VAL A 110 -16.65 -17.54 10.75
N GLY A 111 -16.89 -16.26 11.04
CA GLY A 111 -17.54 -15.74 12.24
C GLY A 111 -18.00 -14.32 12.00
N GLU A 112 -17.93 -13.46 13.01
CA GLU A 112 -18.11 -12.01 12.84
C GLU A 112 -17.04 -11.43 11.89
N GLU A 113 -15.85 -12.00 11.95
CA GLU A 113 -14.73 -11.76 11.06
C GLU A 113 -14.47 -13.01 10.21
N VAL A 114 -13.98 -12.81 8.99
CA VAL A 114 -13.69 -13.88 8.06
C VAL A 114 -12.19 -13.91 7.78
N THR A 115 -11.59 -15.10 7.82
CA THR A 115 -10.22 -15.32 7.37
C THR A 115 -10.22 -16.42 6.32
N LEU A 116 -9.62 -16.14 5.16
CA LEU A 116 -9.43 -17.08 4.07
C LEU A 116 -7.94 -17.21 3.79
N VAL A 117 -7.47 -18.43 3.59
CA VAL A 117 -6.10 -18.70 3.19
C VAL A 117 -6.13 -19.45 1.87
N PHE A 118 -5.48 -18.90 0.88
CA PHE A 118 -5.36 -19.49 -0.45
C PHE A 118 -3.90 -19.77 -0.77
N SER A 119 -3.67 -20.77 -1.64
CA SER A 119 -2.35 -21.05 -2.23
C SER A 119 -2.42 -21.04 -3.74
N LYS A 120 -1.32 -20.63 -4.39
CA LYS A 120 -1.12 -20.70 -5.84
C LYS A 120 0.34 -20.66 -6.18
N SER A 121 0.86 -21.68 -6.86
CA SER A 121 2.25 -21.72 -7.38
C SER A 121 3.30 -21.37 -6.31
N GLY A 122 3.18 -21.93 -5.10
CA GLY A 122 4.08 -21.66 -3.98
C GLY A 122 3.83 -20.36 -3.22
N ARG A 123 2.94 -19.50 -3.70
CA ARG A 123 2.50 -18.28 -2.99
C ARG A 123 1.32 -18.59 -2.08
N PHE A 124 1.20 -17.81 -1.02
CA PHE A 124 0.07 -17.86 -0.11
C PHE A 124 -0.58 -16.48 -0.03
N ALA A 125 -1.90 -16.44 -0.12
CA ALA A 125 -2.69 -15.25 0.11
C ALA A 125 -3.57 -15.45 1.34
N THR A 126 -3.45 -14.58 2.34
CA THR A 126 -4.35 -14.53 3.49
C THR A 126 -5.24 -13.31 3.32
N ILE A 127 -6.55 -13.52 3.30
CA ILE A 127 -7.56 -12.46 3.21
C ILE A 127 -8.30 -12.42 4.53
N TYR A 128 -8.18 -11.29 5.22
CA TYR A 128 -8.86 -11.03 6.48
C TYR A 128 -9.92 -9.95 6.27
N ILE A 129 -11.17 -10.27 6.56
CA ILE A 129 -12.32 -9.42 6.29
C ILE A 129 -13.01 -9.11 7.59
N THR A 130 -13.09 -7.82 7.93
CA THR A 130 -13.75 -7.34 9.15
C THR A 130 -14.91 -6.41 8.81
N PRO A 131 -16.00 -6.44 9.57
CA PRO A 131 -17.10 -5.52 9.35
C PRO A 131 -16.64 -4.07 9.61
N ARG A 132 -17.09 -3.15 8.76
CA ARG A 132 -16.85 -1.73 8.92
C ARG A 132 -18.10 -1.08 9.49
N ASN A 133 -18.16 -1.03 10.81
CA ASN A 133 -19.25 -0.38 11.52
C ASN A 133 -18.86 1.06 11.79
N THR A 134 -19.38 2.00 11.04
CA THR A 134 -19.27 3.41 11.38
C THR A 134 -20.47 3.78 12.25
N ILE A 135 -20.28 3.77 13.56
CA ILE A 135 -21.25 4.39 14.48
C ILE A 135 -21.04 5.89 14.39
N SER A 136 -21.70 6.52 13.45
CA SER A 136 -21.78 7.97 13.36
C SER A 136 -23.17 8.41 13.77
N GLY A 137 -23.36 8.62 15.07
CA GLY A 137 -24.61 9.12 15.62
C GLY A 137 -25.80 8.17 15.42
N PHE A 138 -27.00 8.74 15.28
CA PHE A 138 -28.28 8.01 15.14
C PHE A 138 -28.52 7.38 13.76
N PHE A 139 -27.57 7.45 12.85
CA PHE A 139 -27.72 6.90 11.49
C PHE A 139 -26.84 5.66 11.33
N VAL A 140 -27.47 4.56 10.94
CA VAL A 140 -26.76 3.36 10.45
C VAL A 140 -26.06 3.76 9.14
N GLY A 141 -24.79 4.10 9.23
CA GLY A 141 -23.97 4.44 8.07
C GLY A 141 -23.02 3.29 7.76
N ASP A 142 -22.70 3.15 6.51
CA ASP A 142 -21.62 2.39 5.92
C ASP A 142 -21.61 0.89 6.30
N ILE A 143 -22.46 0.16 5.63
CA ILE A 143 -22.51 -1.31 5.66
C ILE A 143 -21.43 -1.80 4.69
N GLY A 144 -20.23 -2.00 5.17
CA GLY A 144 -19.12 -2.47 4.34
C GLY A 144 -18.14 -3.27 5.16
N SER A 145 -17.00 -3.60 4.57
CA SER A 145 -15.91 -4.28 5.24
C SER A 145 -14.55 -3.66 4.96
N ASN A 146 -13.62 -3.85 5.89
CA ASN A 146 -12.20 -3.70 5.64
C ASN A 146 -11.67 -5.05 5.20
N ILE A 147 -10.83 -5.05 4.18
CA ILE A 147 -10.21 -6.24 3.62
C ILE A 147 -8.69 -6.06 3.71
N ASP A 148 -8.05 -6.95 4.44
CA ASP A 148 -6.60 -7.00 4.61
C ASP A 148 -6.08 -8.23 3.87
N ILE A 149 -5.34 -7.99 2.80
CA ILE A 149 -4.79 -9.03 1.93
C ILE A 149 -3.29 -9.08 2.16
N THR A 150 -2.79 -10.20 2.65
CA THR A 150 -1.36 -10.46 2.77
C THR A 150 -0.97 -11.56 1.78
N ILE A 151 -0.09 -11.25 0.84
CA ILE A 151 0.48 -12.21 -0.10
C ILE A 151 1.94 -12.46 0.27
N VAL A 152 2.30 -13.74 0.43
CA VAL A 152 3.64 -14.17 0.81
C VAL A 152 4.21 -15.08 -0.25
N HIS A 153 5.39 -14.71 -0.77
CA HIS A 153 6.23 -15.58 -1.55
C HIS A 153 7.40 -16.02 -0.65
N PRO A 154 7.66 -17.32 -0.46
CA PRO A 154 8.72 -17.81 0.44
C PRO A 154 10.09 -17.19 0.16
N ASP A 155 10.44 -17.02 -1.11
CA ASP A 155 11.73 -16.47 -1.53
C ASP A 155 11.88 -14.97 -1.20
N ALA A 156 10.78 -14.23 -1.14
CA ALA A 156 10.81 -12.80 -0.79
C ALA A 156 11.15 -12.55 0.68
N VAL A 157 10.84 -13.50 1.56
CA VAL A 157 11.10 -13.40 3.00
C VAL A 157 12.35 -14.18 3.43
N GLY A 158 13.12 -14.73 2.48
CA GLY A 158 14.35 -15.47 2.78
C GLY A 158 14.14 -16.72 3.65
N ILE A 159 12.93 -17.27 3.64
CA ILE A 159 12.64 -18.53 4.29
C ILE A 159 13.30 -19.63 3.44
N GLN A 160 14.55 -19.94 3.76
CA GLN A 160 15.19 -21.13 3.19
C GLN A 160 14.47 -22.35 3.77
N ASN A 161 13.93 -23.18 2.91
CA ASN A 161 13.40 -24.47 3.31
C ASN A 161 14.55 -25.32 3.89
N PRO A 162 14.58 -25.61 5.21
CA PRO A 162 15.68 -26.39 5.82
C PRO A 162 15.72 -27.84 5.32
N TYR A 163 14.74 -28.23 4.49
CA TYR A 163 14.62 -29.59 3.93
C TYR A 163 14.85 -29.63 2.41
N SER A 164 15.35 -28.53 1.79
CA SER A 164 15.80 -28.62 0.39
C SER A 164 17.09 -29.44 0.33
N PRO A 165 17.15 -30.48 -0.49
CA PRO A 165 18.33 -31.31 -0.64
C PRO A 165 19.53 -30.56 -1.21
#